data_abecbecfd9ba2fb907ef504b25e548b9
#
_entry.id   abecbecfd9ba2fb907ef504b25e548b9
#
_cell.length_a   1.000
_cell.length_b   1.000
_cell.length_c   1.000
_cell.angle_alpha   90.00
_cell.angle_beta   90.00
_cell.angle_gamma   90.00
#
_symmetry.space_group_name_H-M   'P 1'
#
loop_
_entity.id
_entity.type
_entity.pdbx_description
1 polymer ?
#
loop_
_entity_poly.entity_id
_entity_poly.type
_entity_poly.pdbx_seq_one_letter_code
_entity_poly.pdbx_strand_id
1 'polypeptide(L)'
;LQDKNLPRNLSDYMRESLEKGWTKMHPPVGRDPKAYIFTGGNPLRRWPSPQIAKKVLWPKFDVVVSATFKMSTTTMFADYVLPVAAYYEKYGIKYAQSYVPYIISSDKATEPLGEAKSDWETFGLLAKYVAERAKARNITMIKGLNDKPFDVSKVYDNFTMNGKYDPTDP
;
A
#
# COMPACT_ATOMS: atom_id res chain seq x y z
N LEU A 1 -14.80 -22.48 -9.34
CA LEU A 1 -16.26 -22.56 -9.44
C LEU A 1 -16.67 -21.82 -10.70
N GLN A 2 -17.01 -22.56 -11.73
CA GLN A 2 -17.44 -22.01 -13.01
C GLN A 2 -18.97 -22.07 -13.06
N ASP A 3 -19.61 -20.94 -13.38
CA ASP A 3 -21.04 -20.93 -13.64
C ASP A 3 -21.30 -21.69 -14.94
N LYS A 4 -22.08 -22.77 -14.85
CA LYS A 4 -22.42 -23.62 -15.99
C LYS A 4 -23.31 -22.93 -17.03
N ASN A 5 -23.92 -21.80 -16.67
CA ASN A 5 -24.77 -21.01 -17.54
C ASN A 5 -24.02 -19.98 -18.39
N LEU A 6 -22.71 -19.82 -18.18
CA LEU A 6 -21.90 -18.92 -18.98
C LEU A 6 -21.63 -19.53 -20.36
N PRO A 7 -21.83 -18.80 -21.46
CA PRO A 7 -21.56 -19.27 -22.83
C PRO A 7 -20.11 -19.65 -23.11
N ARG A 8 -19.17 -19.10 -22.33
CA ARG A 8 -17.73 -19.34 -22.40
C ARG A 8 -17.15 -19.59 -21.02
N ASN A 9 -15.93 -20.11 -20.95
CA ASN A 9 -15.20 -20.23 -19.69
C ASN A 9 -14.94 -18.86 -19.06
N LEU A 10 -15.04 -18.77 -17.75
CA LEU A 10 -14.78 -17.53 -17.00
C LEU A 10 -13.35 -17.00 -17.26
N SER A 11 -12.38 -17.90 -17.41
CA SER A 11 -10.99 -17.54 -17.74
C SER A 11 -10.86 -16.80 -19.08
N ASP A 12 -11.72 -17.12 -20.08
CA ASP A 12 -11.69 -16.46 -21.38
C ASP A 12 -12.28 -15.05 -21.30
N TYR A 13 -13.36 -14.87 -20.51
CA TYR A 13 -13.90 -13.54 -20.22
C TYR A 13 -12.87 -12.67 -19.49
N MET A 14 -12.18 -13.23 -18.51
CA MET A 14 -11.15 -12.49 -17.76
C MET A 14 -9.98 -12.10 -18.65
N ARG A 15 -9.50 -13.01 -19.49
CA ARG A 15 -8.42 -12.74 -20.44
C ARG A 15 -8.81 -11.62 -21.41
N GLU A 16 -9.98 -11.72 -22.04
CA GLU A 16 -10.49 -10.68 -22.93
C GLU A 16 -10.64 -9.33 -22.23
N SER A 17 -11.14 -9.33 -20.98
CA SER A 17 -11.28 -8.11 -20.19
C SER A 17 -9.92 -7.43 -19.91
N LEU A 18 -8.88 -8.22 -19.66
CA LEU A 18 -7.52 -7.70 -19.48
C LEU A 18 -6.93 -7.17 -20.79
N GLU A 19 -7.06 -7.94 -21.88
CA GLU A 19 -6.56 -7.57 -23.20
C GLU A 19 -7.22 -6.30 -23.75
N LYS A 20 -8.53 -6.15 -23.54
CA LYS A 20 -9.30 -4.97 -23.94
C LYS A 20 -9.24 -3.80 -22.95
N GLY A 21 -8.56 -3.98 -21.81
CA GLY A 21 -8.42 -2.95 -20.78
C GLY A 21 -9.73 -2.60 -20.05
N TRP A 22 -10.72 -3.48 -20.08
CA TRP A 22 -11.99 -3.29 -19.34
C TRP A 22 -11.74 -3.41 -17.84
N THR A 23 -10.90 -4.35 -17.44
CA THR A 23 -10.42 -4.47 -16.06
C THR A 23 -9.06 -3.76 -15.96
N LYS A 24 -9.05 -2.61 -15.29
CA LYS A 24 -7.80 -1.87 -15.04
C LYS A 24 -7.03 -2.57 -13.94
N MET A 25 -5.85 -3.07 -14.27
CA MET A 25 -4.91 -3.63 -13.31
C MET A 25 -3.67 -2.73 -13.17
N HIS A 26 -3.18 -2.60 -11.97
CA HIS A 26 -1.94 -1.91 -11.69
C HIS A 26 -1.02 -2.83 -10.88
N PRO A 27 0.22 -3.00 -11.30
CA PRO A 27 0.84 -2.49 -12.53
C PRO A 27 0.18 -3.07 -13.79
N PRO A 28 0.31 -2.38 -14.95
CA PRO A 28 -0.22 -2.88 -16.22
C PRO A 28 0.31 -4.27 -16.56
N VAL A 29 -0.45 -5.05 -17.32
CA VAL A 29 -0.02 -6.36 -17.81
C VAL A 29 1.33 -6.23 -18.52
N GLY A 30 2.28 -7.12 -18.19
CA GLY A 30 3.64 -7.09 -18.72
C GLY A 30 4.64 -6.22 -17.96
N ARG A 31 4.19 -5.49 -16.93
CA ARG A 31 5.09 -4.80 -15.99
C ARG A 31 5.01 -5.43 -14.62
N ASP A 32 6.11 -6.00 -14.15
CA ASP A 32 6.17 -6.56 -12.82
C ASP A 32 6.26 -5.45 -11.77
N PRO A 33 5.55 -5.60 -10.63
CA PRO A 33 5.71 -4.71 -9.49
C PRO A 33 7.12 -4.84 -8.93
N LYS A 34 7.76 -3.71 -8.61
CA LYS A 34 9.14 -3.68 -8.10
C LYS A 34 9.22 -3.48 -6.59
N ALA A 35 8.26 -2.79 -6.02
CA ALA A 35 8.18 -2.59 -4.58
C ALA A 35 6.79 -3.01 -4.07
N TYR A 36 6.79 -3.70 -2.94
CA TYR A 36 5.58 -4.06 -2.24
C TYR A 36 5.65 -3.57 -0.80
N ILE A 37 4.85 -2.56 -0.50
CA ILE A 37 4.73 -2.00 0.85
C ILE A 37 3.34 -2.35 1.35
N PHE A 38 3.25 -3.04 2.48
CA PHE A 38 1.96 -3.39 3.06
C PHE A 38 1.85 -3.02 4.53
N THR A 39 0.65 -2.63 4.92
CA THR A 39 0.29 -2.30 6.29
C THR A 39 -0.92 -3.11 6.74
N GLY A 40 -1.01 -3.39 8.04
CA GLY A 40 -2.22 -3.88 8.67
C GLY A 40 -2.77 -5.22 8.18
N GLY A 41 -1.98 -6.02 7.47
CA GLY A 41 -2.44 -7.28 6.91
C GLY A 41 -1.44 -8.43 7.06
N ASN A 42 -1.93 -9.63 6.75
CA ASN A 42 -1.11 -10.83 6.59
C ASN A 42 -1.47 -11.50 5.26
N PRO A 43 -1.05 -10.93 4.11
CA PRO A 43 -1.40 -11.43 2.78
C PRO A 43 -1.08 -12.90 2.58
N LEU A 44 0.11 -13.36 2.96
CA LEU A 44 0.50 -14.77 2.78
C LEU A 44 -0.33 -15.76 3.60
N ARG A 45 -1.07 -15.30 4.61
CA ARG A 45 -2.05 -16.12 5.31
C ARG A 45 -3.45 -16.02 4.70
N ARG A 46 -3.80 -14.85 4.16
CA ARG A 46 -5.16 -14.54 3.69
C ARG A 46 -5.41 -14.93 2.23
N TRP A 47 -4.38 -14.91 1.41
CA TRP A 47 -4.51 -15.24 -0.01
C TRP A 47 -4.83 -16.72 -0.22
N PRO A 48 -5.65 -17.04 -1.24
CA PRO A 48 -6.07 -18.42 -1.49
C PRO A 48 -4.93 -19.38 -1.78
N SER A 49 -3.81 -18.88 -2.32
CA SER A 49 -2.67 -19.69 -2.74
C SER A 49 -1.34 -19.08 -2.30
N PRO A 50 -1.03 -19.07 -0.99
CA PRO A 50 0.18 -18.41 -0.48
C PRO A 50 1.47 -19.02 -1.04
N GLN A 51 1.49 -20.31 -1.37
CA GLN A 51 2.66 -20.97 -1.95
C GLN A 51 2.94 -20.48 -3.37
N ILE A 52 1.89 -20.26 -4.17
CA ILE A 52 2.03 -19.67 -5.50
C ILE A 52 2.51 -18.23 -5.39
N ALA A 53 1.94 -17.45 -4.48
CA ALA A 53 2.37 -16.08 -4.23
C ALA A 53 3.87 -16.02 -3.90
N LYS A 54 4.36 -16.87 -3.00
CA LYS A 54 5.78 -16.95 -2.64
C LYS A 54 6.68 -17.38 -3.80
N LYS A 55 6.23 -18.30 -4.64
CA LYS A 55 7.04 -18.81 -5.75
C LYS A 55 7.03 -17.93 -6.99
N VAL A 56 5.93 -17.23 -7.26
CA VAL A 56 5.71 -16.53 -8.53
C VAL A 56 5.71 -15.02 -8.37
N LEU A 57 5.07 -14.50 -7.31
CA LEU A 57 4.92 -13.06 -7.12
C LEU A 57 6.09 -12.47 -6.32
N TRP A 58 6.48 -13.12 -5.21
CA TRP A 58 7.53 -12.60 -4.34
C TRP A 58 8.86 -12.33 -5.05
N PRO A 59 9.35 -13.24 -5.93
CA PRO A 59 10.60 -13.01 -6.66
C PRO A 59 10.58 -11.85 -7.68
N LYS A 60 9.40 -11.29 -7.96
CA LYS A 60 9.26 -10.14 -8.86
C LYS A 60 9.51 -8.80 -8.16
N PHE A 61 9.42 -8.78 -6.84
CA PHE A 61 9.70 -7.60 -6.05
C PHE A 61 11.20 -7.43 -5.84
N ASP A 62 11.69 -6.21 -6.07
CA ASP A 62 13.06 -5.81 -5.70
C ASP A 62 13.13 -5.45 -4.21
N VAL A 63 11.98 -5.08 -3.61
CA VAL A 63 11.88 -4.77 -2.18
C VAL A 63 10.47 -5.06 -1.65
N VAL A 64 10.41 -5.69 -0.47
CA VAL A 64 9.18 -5.94 0.28
C VAL A 64 9.31 -5.29 1.66
N VAL A 65 8.40 -4.38 1.98
CA VAL A 65 8.35 -3.67 3.25
C VAL A 65 7.07 -4.02 3.99
N SER A 66 7.19 -4.43 5.24
CA SER A 66 6.08 -4.71 6.14
C SER A 66 6.02 -3.62 7.22
N ALA A 67 5.00 -2.79 7.20
CA ALA A 67 4.71 -1.85 8.27
C ALA A 67 3.64 -2.47 9.19
N THR A 68 4.04 -2.91 10.38
CA THR A 68 3.18 -3.70 11.26
C THR A 68 3.54 -3.54 12.74
N PHE A 69 2.54 -3.69 13.60
CA PHE A 69 2.73 -3.73 15.05
C PHE A 69 2.95 -5.17 15.59
N LYS A 70 2.85 -6.18 14.72
CA LYS A 70 2.99 -7.58 15.12
C LYS A 70 3.63 -8.40 14.01
N MET A 71 4.61 -9.22 14.38
CA MET A 71 5.21 -10.18 13.44
C MET A 71 4.16 -11.17 12.93
N SER A 72 4.21 -11.45 11.65
CA SER A 72 3.29 -12.33 10.94
C SER A 72 4.03 -13.20 9.93
N THR A 73 3.36 -14.21 9.36
CA THR A 73 3.93 -15.02 8.29
C THR A 73 4.42 -14.17 7.12
N THR A 74 3.68 -13.13 6.73
CA THR A 74 4.10 -12.25 5.63
C THR A 74 5.30 -11.39 6.02
N THR A 75 5.33 -10.90 7.25
CA THR A 75 6.44 -10.09 7.77
C THR A 75 7.76 -10.86 7.78
N MET A 76 7.72 -12.17 8.02
CA MET A 76 8.92 -13.02 7.97
C MET A 76 9.53 -13.16 6.55
N PHE A 77 8.78 -12.77 5.52
CA PHE A 77 9.22 -12.76 4.12
C PHE A 77 9.41 -11.33 3.59
N ALA A 78 9.47 -10.33 4.46
CA ALA A 78 9.77 -8.95 4.09
C ALA A 78 11.27 -8.68 4.24
N ASP A 79 11.81 -7.80 3.37
CA ASP A 79 13.20 -7.34 3.47
C ASP A 79 13.37 -6.32 4.60
N TYR A 80 12.33 -5.51 4.84
CA TYR A 80 12.28 -4.51 5.91
C TYR A 80 10.99 -4.62 6.70
N VAL A 81 11.13 -4.52 8.02
CA VAL A 81 10.01 -4.47 8.95
C VAL A 81 10.06 -3.14 9.68
N LEU A 82 9.01 -2.34 9.48
CA LEU A 82 8.84 -1.06 10.15
C LEU A 82 7.84 -1.23 11.31
N PRO A 83 8.22 -0.90 12.54
CA PRO A 83 7.29 -0.94 13.66
C PRO A 83 6.25 0.17 13.51
N VAL A 84 4.97 -0.18 13.63
CA VAL A 84 3.84 0.75 13.53
C VAL A 84 3.07 0.77 14.83
N ALA A 85 2.66 1.97 15.25
CA ALA A 85 1.85 2.17 16.43
C ALA A 85 0.52 1.39 16.36
N ALA A 86 0.16 0.74 17.43
CA ALA A 86 -1.11 0.03 17.56
C ALA A 86 -2.29 1.01 17.71
N TYR A 87 -3.52 0.49 17.70
CA TYR A 87 -4.73 1.34 17.64
C TYR A 87 -4.87 2.31 18.81
N TYR A 88 -4.39 1.96 20.00
CA TYR A 88 -4.43 2.81 21.19
C TYR A 88 -3.21 3.74 21.34
N GLU A 89 -2.21 3.54 20.49
CA GLU A 89 -0.94 4.28 20.51
C GLU A 89 -0.90 5.43 19.50
N LYS A 90 -2.01 5.68 18.79
CA LYS A 90 -2.09 6.72 17.75
C LYS A 90 -3.47 7.34 17.68
N TYR A 91 -3.52 8.59 17.22
CA TYR A 91 -4.77 9.22 16.81
C TYR A 91 -5.36 8.51 15.59
N GLY A 92 -6.65 8.47 15.48
CA GLY A 92 -7.30 7.79 14.36
C GLY A 92 -8.66 8.36 14.00
N ILE A 93 -8.94 8.37 12.72
CA ILE A 93 -10.27 8.63 12.19
C ILE A 93 -10.77 7.34 11.56
N LYS A 94 -11.92 6.88 11.99
CA LYS A 94 -12.59 5.70 11.43
C LYS A 94 -13.94 6.09 10.89
N TYR A 95 -14.26 5.62 9.72
CA TYR A 95 -15.62 5.64 9.21
C TYR A 95 -16.16 4.23 9.20
N ALA A 96 -17.39 4.06 9.62
CA ALA A 96 -18.02 2.76 9.64
C ALA A 96 -18.29 2.29 8.20
N GLN A 97 -17.76 1.13 7.84
CA GLN A 97 -18.10 0.45 6.58
C GLN A 97 -19.45 -0.28 6.65
N SER A 98 -20.24 0.01 7.65
CA SER A 98 -21.54 -0.62 7.87
C SER A 98 -22.68 0.34 7.57
N TYR A 99 -23.91 -0.14 7.77
CA TYR A 99 -25.16 0.55 7.43
C TYR A 99 -25.38 1.90 8.10
N VAL A 100 -24.52 2.30 9.03
CA VAL A 100 -24.63 3.57 9.74
C VAL A 100 -23.38 4.42 9.46
N PRO A 101 -23.51 5.60 8.82
CA PRO A 101 -22.39 6.43 8.38
C PRO A 101 -21.84 7.30 9.51
N TYR A 102 -21.24 6.69 10.52
CA TYR A 102 -20.55 7.45 11.57
C TYR A 102 -19.08 7.69 11.19
N ILE A 103 -18.61 8.88 11.46
CA ILE A 103 -17.18 9.20 11.52
C ILE A 103 -16.82 9.24 13.01
N ILE A 104 -15.84 8.43 13.39
CA ILE A 104 -15.37 8.31 14.77
C ILE A 104 -13.92 8.80 14.78
N SER A 105 -13.63 9.79 15.61
CA SER A 105 -12.25 10.13 15.98
C SER A 105 -11.89 9.40 17.28
N SER A 106 -10.68 8.98 17.40
CA SER A 106 -10.13 8.38 18.62
C SER A 106 -8.82 9.04 18.99
N ASP A 107 -8.71 9.40 20.26
CA ASP A 107 -7.49 9.91 20.81
C ASP A 107 -6.50 8.78 21.14
N LYS A 108 -5.25 9.16 21.25
CA LYS A 108 -4.19 8.28 21.72
C LYS A 108 -4.36 8.03 23.22
N ALA A 109 -4.37 6.76 23.63
CA ALA A 109 -4.49 6.37 25.03
C ALA A 109 -3.13 6.11 25.70
N THR A 110 -2.08 5.81 24.92
CA THR A 110 -0.73 5.58 25.42
C THR A 110 0.29 5.93 24.32
N GLU A 111 1.52 6.13 24.72
CA GLU A 111 2.60 6.37 23.77
C GLU A 111 2.95 5.11 22.99
N PRO A 112 3.40 5.23 21.72
CA PRO A 112 3.90 4.10 20.94
C PRO A 112 5.09 3.42 21.62
N LEU A 113 5.16 2.11 21.49
CA LEU A 113 6.26 1.34 22.07
C LEU A 113 7.54 1.48 21.22
N GLY A 114 8.64 1.88 21.84
CA GLY A 114 9.94 1.97 21.20
C GLY A 114 9.96 2.99 20.05
N GLU A 115 10.36 2.55 18.86
CA GLU A 115 10.43 3.39 17.65
C GLU A 115 9.18 3.32 16.76
N ALA A 116 8.09 2.74 17.28
CA ALA A 116 6.86 2.59 16.51
C ALA A 116 6.26 3.97 16.18
N LYS A 117 5.83 4.12 14.94
CA LYS A 117 5.24 5.34 14.40
C LYS A 117 3.83 5.10 13.89
N SER A 118 3.01 6.13 13.87
CA SER A 118 1.71 6.03 13.21
C SER A 118 1.89 5.71 11.71
N ASP A 119 0.86 5.16 11.07
CA ASP A 119 0.88 4.97 9.61
C ASP A 119 1.06 6.31 8.89
N TRP A 120 0.43 7.36 9.40
CA TRP A 120 0.52 8.71 8.87
C TRP A 120 1.96 9.24 8.90
N GLU A 121 2.63 9.16 10.04
CA GLU A 121 4.03 9.53 10.21
C GLU A 121 4.95 8.68 9.33
N THR A 122 4.74 7.37 9.32
CA THR A 122 5.54 6.43 8.51
C THR A 122 5.48 6.77 7.02
N PHE A 123 4.29 6.98 6.48
CA PHE A 123 4.12 7.35 5.06
C PHE A 123 4.55 8.79 4.77
N GLY A 124 4.39 9.70 5.73
CA GLY A 124 4.89 11.08 5.61
C GLY A 124 6.42 11.11 5.50
N LEU A 125 7.12 10.38 6.36
CA LEU A 125 8.59 10.25 6.28
C LEU A 125 9.03 9.58 4.97
N LEU A 126 8.34 8.52 4.55
CA LEU A 126 8.61 7.88 3.27
C LEU A 126 8.47 8.86 2.11
N ALA A 127 7.36 9.63 2.08
CA ALA A 127 7.15 10.65 1.06
C ALA A 127 8.25 11.72 1.05
N LYS A 128 8.69 12.15 2.24
CA LYS A 128 9.80 13.11 2.40
C LYS A 128 11.09 12.58 1.78
N TYR A 129 11.51 11.38 2.19
CA TYR A 129 12.74 10.78 1.66
C TYR A 129 12.67 10.49 0.16
N VAL A 130 11.51 10.09 -0.36
CA VAL A 130 11.31 9.90 -1.80
C VAL A 130 11.46 11.23 -2.54
N ALA A 131 10.84 12.33 -2.05
CA ALA A 131 10.97 13.65 -2.65
C ALA A 131 12.42 14.16 -2.66
N GLU A 132 13.13 14.01 -1.53
CA GLU A 132 14.54 14.40 -1.41
C GLU A 132 15.43 13.61 -2.37
N ARG A 133 15.25 12.30 -2.45
CA ARG A 133 16.00 11.43 -3.36
C ARG A 133 15.69 11.72 -4.83
N ALA A 134 14.44 12.03 -5.16
CA ALA A 134 14.04 12.43 -6.50
C ALA A 134 14.73 13.73 -6.92
N LYS A 135 14.75 14.73 -6.04
CA LYS A 135 15.48 16.00 -6.26
C LYS A 135 16.98 15.76 -6.45
N ALA A 136 17.59 14.98 -5.56
CA ALA A 136 19.03 14.69 -5.62
C ALA A 136 19.47 13.94 -6.89
N ARG A 137 18.56 13.16 -7.49
CA ARG A 137 18.80 12.38 -8.72
C ARG A 137 18.31 13.07 -9.99
N ASN A 138 17.75 14.27 -9.90
CA ASN A 138 17.09 14.99 -10.99
C ASN A 138 15.97 14.18 -11.68
N ILE A 139 15.30 13.31 -10.92
CA ILE A 139 14.14 12.53 -11.37
C ILE A 139 12.90 13.23 -10.81
N THR A 140 12.36 14.19 -11.55
CA THR A 140 11.21 14.96 -11.10
C THR A 140 9.90 14.39 -11.66
N MET A 141 9.85 14.18 -12.98
CA MET A 141 8.63 13.74 -13.64
C MET A 141 8.64 12.24 -13.95
N ILE A 142 7.61 11.55 -13.51
CA ILE A 142 7.38 10.14 -13.83
C ILE A 142 5.98 9.94 -14.42
N LYS A 143 5.76 8.79 -15.05
CA LYS A 143 4.41 8.34 -15.39
C LYS A 143 3.73 7.82 -14.15
N GLY A 144 2.74 8.54 -13.68
CA GLY A 144 1.90 8.13 -12.57
C GLY A 144 0.76 7.22 -12.99
N LEU A 145 -0.26 7.13 -12.14
CA LEU A 145 -1.45 6.32 -12.37
C LEU A 145 -2.17 6.79 -13.65
N ASN A 146 -2.62 5.84 -14.49
CA ASN A 146 -3.26 6.12 -15.79
C ASN A 146 -2.39 6.95 -16.75
N ASP A 147 -1.08 6.74 -16.74
CA ASP A 147 -0.08 7.45 -17.56
C ASP A 147 -0.07 8.98 -17.40
N LYS A 148 -0.75 9.50 -16.36
CA LYS A 148 -0.71 10.94 -16.06
C LYS A 148 0.69 11.31 -15.55
N PRO A 149 1.24 12.44 -16.00
CA PRO A 149 2.50 12.93 -15.47
C PRO A 149 2.36 13.23 -13.97
N PHE A 150 3.33 12.79 -13.19
CA PHE A 150 3.38 12.98 -11.75
C PHE A 150 4.76 13.50 -11.33
N ASP A 151 4.79 14.62 -10.62
CA ASP A 151 6.03 15.20 -10.10
C ASP A 151 6.35 14.54 -8.74
N VAL A 152 7.25 13.57 -8.78
CA VAL A 152 7.66 12.81 -7.59
C VAL A 152 8.45 13.66 -6.60
N SER A 153 9.07 14.76 -7.04
CA SER A 153 9.80 15.68 -6.16
C SER A 153 8.87 16.46 -5.23
N LYS A 154 7.58 16.52 -5.55
CA LYS A 154 6.53 17.19 -4.77
C LYS A 154 5.66 16.23 -3.97
N VAL A 155 6.01 14.95 -3.90
CA VAL A 155 5.15 13.96 -3.22
C VAL A 155 4.95 14.31 -1.74
N TYR A 156 5.97 14.83 -1.07
CA TYR A 156 5.86 15.28 0.33
C TYR A 156 4.98 16.53 0.47
N ASP A 157 5.17 17.50 -0.41
CA ASP A 157 4.35 18.72 -0.40
C ASP A 157 2.87 18.38 -0.63
N ASN A 158 2.60 17.46 -1.57
CA ASN A 158 1.24 16.96 -1.81
C ASN A 158 0.69 16.19 -0.60
N PHE A 159 1.50 15.36 0.04
CA PHE A 159 1.10 14.60 1.23
C PHE A 159 0.74 15.51 2.41
N THR A 160 1.52 16.57 2.62
CA THR A 160 1.32 17.54 3.71
C THR A 160 0.40 18.70 3.35
N MET A 161 -0.20 18.69 2.15
CA MET A 161 -0.95 19.81 1.59
C MET A 161 -0.14 21.12 1.62
N ASN A 162 1.08 21.09 1.12
CA ASN A 162 2.07 22.17 1.12
C ASN A 162 2.42 22.64 2.55
N GLY A 163 2.66 21.70 3.44
CA GLY A 163 3.07 21.98 4.82
C GLY A 163 1.94 22.38 5.77
N LYS A 164 0.68 22.23 5.32
CA LYS A 164 -0.48 22.50 6.20
C LYS A 164 -0.63 21.45 7.31
N TYR A 165 -0.19 20.24 7.04
CA TYR A 165 -0.22 19.13 8.00
C TYR A 165 1.19 18.59 8.20
N ASP A 166 1.60 18.48 9.46
CA ASP A 166 2.87 17.83 9.82
C ASP A 166 2.59 16.34 10.12
N PRO A 167 3.27 15.39 9.45
CA PRO A 167 3.11 13.98 9.76
C PRO A 167 3.57 13.58 11.16
N THR A 168 4.42 14.36 11.79
CA THR A 168 4.95 14.12 13.14
C THR A 168 4.13 14.78 14.24
N ASP A 169 3.26 15.70 13.86
CA ASP A 169 2.33 16.42 14.77
C ASP A 169 0.91 16.34 14.18
N PRO A 170 0.20 15.23 14.43
CA PRO A 170 -1.12 14.95 13.85
C PRO A 170 -2.27 15.76 14.44
#